data_f95f3924e5dad6e58351ae0ec028bb72
#
_entry.id   f95f3924e5dad6e58351ae0ec028bb72
#
_cell.length_a   1.000
_cell.length_b   1.000
_cell.length_c   1.000
_cell.angle_alpha   90.00
_cell.angle_beta   90.00
_cell.angle_gamma   90.00
#
_symmetry.space_group_name_H-M   'P 1'
#
loop_
_entity.id
_entity.type
_entity.pdbx_description
1 polymer ?
#
loop_
_entity_poly.entity_id
_entity_poly.type
_entity_poly.pdbx_seq_one_letter_code
_entity_poly.pdbx_strand_id
1 'polypeptide(L)'
;MDKDQSTKQRVLAAMPAYNEEKYIGSVILQARQYADEVLVVDDGSTDRTAAVAQLAGATVIKHGENRGYGATIQSILAEAKKRNPDVLVLMDADAQHDPEEISLLTGAIRNGHDLAVGYRNIDRKEIPSHRKIGQGILAYFTRVLSRSGLSDTECGFRAFSRKAIEVLELREKGMAISAETISEAARKGLSIIEVPVSAIYTGDGSTLNPVRHGVGVLNRVLVMISERRPLLFFGLLGSGFITLGIVAGVMVVRILFASQVLHVGTALLSMLLITIGMLSVFTGVILNVLVRRIKEADLAGKATPEKT
;
A
#
# COMPACT_ATOMS: atom_id res chain seq x y z
N MET A 1 -19.48 25.45 -36.30
CA MET A 1 -20.05 24.15 -36.61
C MET A 1 -18.87 23.21 -36.82
N ASP A 2 -18.93 22.04 -36.25
CA ASP A 2 -17.90 21.01 -36.12
C ASP A 2 -16.84 21.22 -35.02
N LYS A 3 -17.24 20.86 -33.83
CA LYS A 3 -16.33 20.44 -32.74
C LYS A 3 -17.11 19.54 -31.80
N ASP A 4 -17.31 18.30 -32.18
CA ASP A 4 -17.52 17.23 -31.21
C ASP A 4 -17.37 15.86 -31.88
N GLN A 5 -16.17 15.56 -32.38
CA GLN A 5 -15.69 14.19 -32.46
C GLN A 5 -14.75 13.99 -31.27
N SER A 6 -15.31 13.91 -30.09
CA SER A 6 -14.63 13.30 -28.94
C SER A 6 -14.36 11.84 -29.33
N THR A 7 -13.17 11.59 -29.86
CA THR A 7 -12.71 10.22 -30.13
C THR A 7 -12.87 9.44 -28.83
N LYS A 8 -13.80 8.48 -28.84
CA LYS A 8 -14.06 7.60 -27.69
C LYS A 8 -12.74 6.97 -27.24
N GLN A 9 -12.28 7.28 -26.03
CA GLN A 9 -11.06 6.69 -25.50
C GLN A 9 -11.24 5.20 -25.27
N ARG A 10 -10.26 4.41 -25.72
CA ARG A 10 -10.23 2.97 -25.49
C ARG A 10 -9.77 2.67 -24.07
N VAL A 11 -10.67 2.13 -23.27
CA VAL A 11 -10.46 1.80 -21.86
C VAL A 11 -10.20 0.31 -21.70
N LEU A 12 -9.07 -0.03 -21.10
CA LEU A 12 -8.72 -1.38 -20.66
C LEU A 12 -8.90 -1.46 -19.14
N ALA A 13 -9.86 -2.23 -18.65
CA ALA A 13 -9.94 -2.58 -17.23
C ALA A 13 -9.08 -3.84 -16.98
N ALA A 14 -8.25 -3.81 -15.96
CA ALA A 14 -7.37 -4.93 -15.64
C ALA A 14 -7.45 -5.30 -14.15
N MET A 15 -7.49 -6.62 -13.89
CA MET A 15 -7.68 -7.18 -12.56
C MET A 15 -6.58 -8.18 -12.24
N PRO A 16 -5.80 -7.97 -11.16
CA PRO A 16 -5.03 -9.03 -10.54
C PRO A 16 -5.98 -9.98 -9.82
N ALA A 17 -5.81 -11.28 -9.97
CA ALA A 17 -6.69 -12.27 -9.34
C ALA A 17 -5.90 -13.45 -8.77
N TYR A 18 -6.28 -13.90 -7.57
CA TYR A 18 -5.78 -15.11 -6.94
C TYR A 18 -6.83 -15.72 -6.03
N ASN A 19 -7.44 -16.86 -6.44
CA ASN A 19 -8.51 -17.55 -5.74
C ASN A 19 -9.75 -16.66 -5.49
N GLU A 20 -10.26 -16.06 -6.57
CA GLU A 20 -11.41 -15.12 -6.57
C GLU A 20 -12.62 -15.69 -7.36
N GLU A 21 -12.75 -17.03 -7.49
CA GLU A 21 -13.83 -17.66 -8.27
C GLU A 21 -15.23 -17.17 -7.90
N LYS A 22 -15.42 -16.73 -6.66
CA LYS A 22 -16.70 -16.32 -6.12
C LYS A 22 -17.19 -14.97 -6.69
N TYR A 23 -16.28 -14.04 -6.90
CA TYR A 23 -16.62 -12.64 -7.20
C TYR A 23 -16.22 -12.22 -8.61
N ILE A 24 -15.16 -12.79 -9.15
CA ILE A 24 -14.54 -12.33 -10.39
C ILE A 24 -15.50 -12.26 -11.57
N GLY A 25 -16.43 -13.20 -11.69
CA GLY A 25 -17.39 -13.23 -12.77
C GLY A 25 -18.32 -12.02 -12.78
N SER A 26 -18.89 -11.68 -11.62
CA SER A 26 -19.78 -10.51 -11.46
C SER A 26 -19.04 -9.19 -11.68
N VAL A 27 -17.81 -9.09 -11.17
CA VAL A 27 -16.97 -7.89 -11.33
C VAL A 27 -16.63 -7.66 -12.81
N ILE A 28 -16.27 -8.70 -13.56
CA ILE A 28 -15.99 -8.62 -14.98
C ILE A 28 -17.22 -8.17 -15.77
N LEU A 29 -18.39 -8.78 -15.52
CA LEU A 29 -19.63 -8.44 -16.23
C LEU A 29 -20.03 -6.99 -16.02
N GLN A 30 -19.83 -6.45 -14.83
CA GLN A 30 -20.09 -5.05 -14.53
C GLN A 30 -19.02 -4.13 -15.15
N ALA A 31 -17.73 -4.45 -15.01
CA ALA A 31 -16.65 -3.66 -15.57
C ALA A 31 -16.74 -3.51 -17.11
N ARG A 32 -17.25 -4.52 -17.81
CA ARG A 32 -17.50 -4.49 -19.27
C ARG A 32 -18.53 -3.47 -19.71
N GLN A 33 -19.31 -2.91 -18.82
CA GLN A 33 -20.23 -1.80 -19.14
C GLN A 33 -19.49 -0.46 -19.26
N TYR A 34 -18.31 -0.35 -18.64
CA TYR A 34 -17.53 0.89 -18.52
C TYR A 34 -16.16 0.81 -19.18
N ALA A 35 -15.74 -0.38 -19.63
CA ALA A 35 -14.47 -0.62 -20.33
C ALA A 35 -14.69 -1.33 -21.65
N ASP A 36 -13.86 -1.02 -22.66
CA ASP A 36 -13.95 -1.65 -24.00
C ASP A 36 -13.34 -3.07 -23.96
N GLU A 37 -12.43 -3.34 -23.01
CA GLU A 37 -11.79 -4.64 -22.82
C GLU A 37 -11.53 -4.89 -21.33
N VAL A 38 -11.65 -6.15 -20.90
CA VAL A 38 -11.27 -6.59 -19.56
C VAL A 38 -10.15 -7.62 -19.65
N LEU A 39 -9.06 -7.35 -18.93
CA LEU A 39 -7.90 -8.21 -18.77
C LEU A 39 -7.86 -8.75 -17.33
N VAL A 40 -7.67 -10.03 -17.16
CA VAL A 40 -7.39 -10.65 -15.87
C VAL A 40 -6.02 -11.30 -15.91
N VAL A 41 -5.18 -10.99 -14.93
CA VAL A 41 -3.93 -11.72 -14.69
C VAL A 41 -4.13 -12.60 -13.46
N ASP A 42 -4.27 -13.89 -13.72
CA ASP A 42 -4.44 -14.94 -12.70
C ASP A 42 -3.08 -15.36 -12.15
N ASP A 43 -2.84 -15.08 -10.87
CA ASP A 43 -1.57 -15.33 -10.21
C ASP A 43 -1.43 -16.77 -9.68
N GLY A 44 -1.73 -17.75 -10.54
CA GLY A 44 -1.60 -19.15 -10.20
C GLY A 44 -2.70 -19.66 -9.26
N SER A 45 -3.97 -19.23 -9.48
CA SER A 45 -5.11 -19.72 -8.70
C SER A 45 -5.25 -21.24 -8.77
N THR A 46 -5.66 -21.80 -7.65
CA THR A 46 -5.94 -23.25 -7.49
C THR A 46 -7.42 -23.60 -7.63
N ASP A 47 -8.29 -22.59 -7.65
CA ASP A 47 -9.72 -22.68 -7.87
C ASP A 47 -10.12 -22.44 -9.33
N ARG A 48 -11.39 -22.15 -9.60
CA ARG A 48 -11.89 -21.90 -10.95
C ARG A 48 -11.81 -20.43 -11.40
N THR A 49 -11.05 -19.58 -10.71
CA THR A 49 -10.93 -18.14 -11.01
C THR A 49 -10.72 -17.85 -12.50
N ALA A 50 -9.71 -18.46 -13.11
CA ALA A 50 -9.40 -18.23 -14.51
C ALA A 50 -10.49 -18.71 -15.46
N ALA A 51 -11.13 -19.86 -15.18
CA ALA A 51 -12.22 -20.39 -16.00
C ALA A 51 -13.45 -19.49 -15.92
N VAL A 52 -13.81 -19.01 -14.73
CA VAL A 52 -14.93 -18.08 -14.53
C VAL A 52 -14.65 -16.75 -15.23
N ALA A 53 -13.42 -16.22 -15.13
CA ALA A 53 -13.03 -14.99 -15.80
C ALA A 53 -13.15 -15.09 -17.34
N GLN A 54 -12.71 -16.21 -17.92
CA GLN A 54 -12.84 -16.44 -19.36
C GLN A 54 -14.30 -16.52 -19.80
N LEU A 55 -15.14 -17.25 -19.05
CA LEU A 55 -16.58 -17.38 -19.32
C LEU A 55 -17.31 -16.04 -19.20
N ALA A 56 -16.87 -15.16 -18.29
CA ALA A 56 -17.39 -13.80 -18.14
C ALA A 56 -16.93 -12.86 -19.28
N GLY A 57 -16.05 -13.31 -20.17
CA GLY A 57 -15.61 -12.59 -21.37
C GLY A 57 -14.37 -11.73 -21.16
N ALA A 58 -13.56 -12.00 -20.15
CA ALA A 58 -12.25 -11.37 -19.99
C ALA A 58 -11.18 -12.12 -20.78
N THR A 59 -10.15 -11.39 -21.21
CA THR A 59 -8.88 -12.00 -21.61
C THR A 59 -8.12 -12.40 -20.36
N VAL A 60 -7.67 -13.65 -20.27
CA VAL A 60 -6.97 -14.17 -19.09
C VAL A 60 -5.54 -14.53 -19.42
N ILE A 61 -4.60 -13.98 -18.63
CA ILE A 61 -3.20 -14.39 -18.61
C ILE A 61 -2.97 -15.13 -17.29
N LYS A 62 -2.34 -16.31 -17.36
CA LYS A 62 -2.06 -17.13 -16.19
C LYS A 62 -0.57 -17.15 -15.87
N HIS A 63 -0.22 -16.94 -14.61
CA HIS A 63 1.07 -17.32 -14.09
C HIS A 63 1.09 -18.82 -13.76
N GLY A 64 2.21 -19.51 -13.98
CA GLY A 64 2.34 -20.93 -13.65
C GLY A 64 2.35 -21.21 -12.15
N GLU A 65 2.64 -20.20 -11.33
CA GLU A 65 2.66 -20.24 -9.87
C GLU A 65 2.32 -18.86 -9.30
N ASN A 66 2.01 -18.79 -8.00
CA ASN A 66 1.79 -17.51 -7.33
C ASN A 66 3.10 -16.73 -7.24
N ARG A 67 3.17 -15.58 -7.91
CA ARG A 67 4.32 -14.68 -7.99
C ARG A 67 4.17 -13.43 -7.14
N GLY A 68 2.98 -13.22 -6.59
CA GLY A 68 2.61 -12.11 -5.74
C GLY A 68 2.00 -10.93 -6.48
N TYR A 69 1.25 -10.12 -5.72
CA TYR A 69 0.46 -8.99 -6.22
C TYR A 69 1.27 -8.05 -7.13
N GLY A 70 2.48 -7.66 -6.71
CA GLY A 70 3.32 -6.76 -7.49
C GLY A 70 3.74 -7.35 -8.83
N ALA A 71 4.07 -8.64 -8.89
CA ALA A 71 4.41 -9.31 -10.14
C ALA A 71 3.21 -9.35 -11.10
N THR A 72 2.00 -9.48 -10.56
CA THR A 72 0.75 -9.46 -11.31
C THR A 72 0.49 -8.08 -11.91
N ILE A 73 0.69 -7.01 -11.14
CA ILE A 73 0.59 -5.62 -11.63
C ILE A 73 1.64 -5.34 -12.72
N GLN A 74 2.87 -5.83 -12.57
CA GLN A 74 3.90 -5.71 -13.62
C GLN A 74 3.47 -6.40 -14.91
N SER A 75 2.87 -7.60 -14.80
CA SER A 75 2.34 -8.33 -15.96
C SER A 75 1.19 -7.58 -16.63
N ILE A 76 0.29 -6.96 -15.84
CA ILE A 76 -0.78 -6.10 -16.36
C ILE A 76 -0.21 -4.90 -17.13
N LEU A 77 0.76 -4.19 -16.55
CA LEU A 77 1.39 -3.04 -17.22
C LEU A 77 2.12 -3.44 -18.50
N ALA A 78 2.84 -4.56 -18.48
CA ALA A 78 3.52 -5.09 -19.65
C ALA A 78 2.54 -5.43 -20.79
N GLU A 79 1.41 -6.01 -20.44
CA GLU A 79 0.36 -6.34 -21.41
C GLU A 79 -0.38 -5.10 -21.89
N ALA A 80 -0.64 -4.13 -21.02
CA ALA A 80 -1.21 -2.85 -21.41
C ALA A 80 -0.31 -2.08 -22.39
N LYS A 81 1.02 -2.10 -22.20
CA LYS A 81 1.97 -1.53 -23.18
C LYS A 81 1.81 -2.13 -24.59
N LYS A 82 1.61 -3.45 -24.69
CA LYS A 82 1.40 -4.13 -25.99
C LYS A 82 0.06 -3.78 -26.61
N ARG A 83 -1.00 -3.67 -25.80
CA ARG A 83 -2.37 -3.38 -26.25
C ARG A 83 -2.58 -1.90 -26.56
N ASN A 84 -1.74 -1.04 -26.00
CA ASN A 84 -1.75 0.41 -26.21
C ASN A 84 -3.13 1.05 -26.03
N PRO A 85 -3.82 0.88 -24.88
CA PRO A 85 -5.08 1.56 -24.60
C PRO A 85 -4.85 3.06 -24.35
N ASP A 86 -5.91 3.87 -24.46
CA ASP A 86 -5.85 5.28 -24.05
C ASP A 86 -5.82 5.41 -22.54
N VAL A 87 -6.55 4.54 -21.85
CA VAL A 87 -6.62 4.47 -20.39
C VAL A 87 -6.57 3.02 -19.93
N LEU A 88 -5.68 2.73 -18.98
CA LEU A 88 -5.68 1.49 -18.20
C LEU A 88 -6.32 1.78 -16.85
N VAL A 89 -7.31 0.99 -16.46
CA VAL A 89 -7.90 1.02 -15.12
C VAL A 89 -7.54 -0.27 -14.40
N LEU A 90 -6.84 -0.17 -13.27
CA LEU A 90 -6.62 -1.27 -12.35
C LEU A 90 -7.75 -1.30 -11.32
N MET A 91 -8.27 -2.49 -11.03
CA MET A 91 -9.22 -2.74 -9.96
C MET A 91 -9.06 -4.16 -9.41
N ASP A 92 -9.38 -4.37 -8.14
CA ASP A 92 -9.30 -5.69 -7.53
C ASP A 92 -10.49 -6.58 -7.94
N ALA A 93 -10.29 -7.90 -7.92
CA ALA A 93 -11.28 -8.89 -8.36
C ALA A 93 -12.27 -9.33 -7.26
N ASP A 94 -12.15 -8.79 -6.04
CA ASP A 94 -12.82 -9.22 -4.80
C ASP A 94 -14.19 -8.53 -4.55
N ALA A 95 -14.68 -7.75 -5.54
CA ALA A 95 -15.90 -6.95 -5.46
C ALA A 95 -15.91 -5.85 -4.37
N GLN A 96 -14.74 -5.41 -3.88
CA GLN A 96 -14.66 -4.29 -2.94
C GLN A 96 -14.70 -2.93 -3.64
N HIS A 97 -14.47 -2.86 -4.95
CA HIS A 97 -14.59 -1.66 -5.77
C HIS A 97 -15.88 -1.70 -6.60
N ASP A 98 -16.54 -0.56 -6.73
CA ASP A 98 -17.68 -0.42 -7.62
C ASP A 98 -17.22 -0.19 -9.05
N PRO A 99 -17.49 -1.10 -10.01
CA PRO A 99 -17.09 -0.93 -11.40
C PRO A 99 -17.70 0.33 -12.09
N GLU A 100 -18.81 0.87 -11.60
CA GLU A 100 -19.41 2.11 -12.10
C GLU A 100 -18.44 3.30 -11.94
N GLU A 101 -17.61 3.29 -10.90
CA GLU A 101 -16.63 4.33 -10.62
C GLU A 101 -15.42 4.33 -11.57
N ILE A 102 -15.30 3.34 -12.48
CA ILE A 102 -14.37 3.39 -13.64
C ILE A 102 -14.56 4.70 -14.40
N SER A 103 -15.82 5.15 -14.51
CA SER A 103 -16.17 6.41 -15.19
C SER A 103 -15.54 7.64 -14.52
N LEU A 104 -15.44 7.66 -13.17
CA LEU A 104 -14.83 8.75 -12.43
C LEU A 104 -13.32 8.82 -12.65
N LEU A 105 -12.65 7.66 -12.58
CA LEU A 105 -11.21 7.56 -12.78
C LEU A 105 -10.80 7.90 -14.22
N THR A 106 -11.53 7.37 -15.20
CA THR A 106 -11.29 7.69 -16.62
C THR A 106 -11.57 9.15 -16.94
N GLY A 107 -12.58 9.75 -16.27
CA GLY A 107 -12.87 11.18 -16.33
C GLY A 107 -11.67 12.03 -15.87
N ALA A 108 -10.99 11.65 -14.79
CA ALA A 108 -9.80 12.34 -14.32
C ALA A 108 -8.66 12.29 -15.36
N ILE A 109 -8.47 11.15 -16.03
CA ILE A 109 -7.47 11.02 -17.10
C ILE A 109 -7.86 11.90 -18.32
N ARG A 110 -9.14 11.96 -18.69
CA ARG A 110 -9.63 12.87 -19.77
C ARG A 110 -9.36 14.34 -19.44
N ASN A 111 -9.39 14.70 -18.18
CA ASN A 111 -9.10 16.05 -17.70
C ASN A 111 -7.60 16.39 -17.68
N GLY A 112 -6.74 15.52 -18.23
CA GLY A 112 -5.30 15.77 -18.42
C GLY A 112 -4.40 15.28 -17.31
N HIS A 113 -4.91 14.47 -16.37
CA HIS A 113 -4.07 13.81 -15.38
C HIS A 113 -3.46 12.52 -15.95
N ASP A 114 -2.25 12.19 -15.51
CA ASP A 114 -1.54 10.99 -15.96
C ASP A 114 -1.84 9.76 -15.09
N LEU A 115 -2.11 9.98 -13.79
CA LEU A 115 -2.44 8.93 -12.83
C LEU A 115 -3.58 9.41 -11.93
N ALA A 116 -4.70 8.69 -11.93
CA ALA A 116 -5.79 8.86 -10.98
C ALA A 116 -5.74 7.73 -9.95
N VAL A 117 -5.69 8.08 -8.68
CA VAL A 117 -5.63 7.14 -7.54
C VAL A 117 -6.94 7.25 -6.77
N GLY A 118 -7.67 6.15 -6.65
CA GLY A 118 -8.85 6.11 -5.80
C GLY A 118 -8.47 6.33 -4.33
N TYR A 119 -9.25 7.10 -3.59
CA TYR A 119 -9.17 7.13 -2.14
C TYR A 119 -10.53 6.83 -1.54
N ARG A 120 -10.54 5.95 -0.54
CA ARG A 120 -11.77 5.50 0.11
C ARG A 120 -12.27 6.59 1.04
N ASN A 121 -13.37 7.23 0.64
CA ASN A 121 -14.04 8.21 1.48
C ASN A 121 -14.87 7.46 2.54
N ILE A 122 -14.20 7.03 3.61
CA ILE A 122 -14.89 6.38 4.74
C ILE A 122 -15.61 7.48 5.51
N ASP A 123 -16.92 7.55 5.38
CA ASP A 123 -17.74 8.46 6.17
C ASP A 123 -17.51 8.20 7.66
N ARG A 124 -16.89 9.17 8.34
CA ARG A 124 -16.46 9.07 9.76
C ARG A 124 -17.61 8.85 10.75
N LYS A 125 -18.86 8.83 10.29
CA LYS A 125 -20.02 8.72 11.16
C LYS A 125 -20.28 7.32 11.71
N GLU A 126 -19.84 6.27 11.03
CA GLU A 126 -20.14 4.88 11.42
C GLU A 126 -19.01 4.13 12.13
N ILE A 127 -17.88 4.78 12.42
CA ILE A 127 -16.72 4.11 13.02
C ILE A 127 -16.79 4.21 14.55
N PRO A 128 -16.74 3.08 15.31
CA PRO A 128 -16.67 3.09 16.77
C PRO A 128 -15.47 3.89 17.29
N SER A 129 -15.65 4.61 18.40
CA SER A 129 -14.69 5.60 18.93
C SER A 129 -13.29 5.04 19.18
N HIS A 130 -13.17 3.78 19.60
CA HIS A 130 -11.88 3.10 19.81
C HIS A 130 -11.14 2.79 18.51
N ARG A 131 -11.84 2.61 17.38
CA ARG A 131 -11.23 2.46 16.04
C ARG A 131 -10.75 3.80 15.46
N LYS A 132 -11.40 4.92 15.81
CA LYS A 132 -11.01 6.27 15.34
C LYS A 132 -9.59 6.64 15.77
N ILE A 133 -9.20 6.26 16.99
CA ILE A 133 -7.85 6.56 17.53
C ILE A 133 -6.78 5.79 16.74
N GLY A 134 -6.98 4.49 16.52
CA GLY A 134 -6.05 3.66 15.74
C GLY A 134 -5.92 4.13 14.29
N GLN A 135 -7.04 4.45 13.65
CA GLN A 135 -7.05 4.98 12.28
C GLN A 135 -6.45 6.39 12.18
N GLY A 136 -6.67 7.25 13.17
CA GLY A 136 -6.07 8.58 13.24
C GLY A 136 -4.55 8.51 13.34
N ILE A 137 -4.04 7.62 14.17
CA ILE A 137 -2.59 7.36 14.29
C ILE A 137 -2.04 6.80 12.98
N LEU A 138 -2.70 5.80 12.39
CA LEU A 138 -2.30 5.20 11.12
C LEU A 138 -2.31 6.23 9.99
N ALA A 139 -3.37 7.02 9.85
CA ALA A 139 -3.48 8.08 8.84
C ALA A 139 -2.42 9.18 9.03
N TYR A 140 -2.12 9.56 10.29
CA TYR A 140 -1.05 10.50 10.59
C TYR A 140 0.32 9.95 10.17
N PHE A 141 0.62 8.70 10.53
CA PHE A 141 1.88 8.07 10.13
C PHE A 141 1.96 7.86 8.62
N THR A 142 0.88 7.46 7.96
CA THR A 142 0.84 7.32 6.50
C THR A 142 1.08 8.66 5.83
N ARG A 143 0.46 9.75 6.29
CA ARG A 143 0.63 11.11 5.75
C ARG A 143 2.04 11.66 5.99
N VAL A 144 2.65 11.39 7.15
CA VAL A 144 4.03 11.81 7.47
C VAL A 144 5.05 10.97 6.71
N LEU A 145 4.75 9.69 6.44
CA LEU A 145 5.65 8.76 5.74
C LEU A 145 5.56 8.86 4.22
N SER A 146 4.38 9.19 3.68
CA SER A 146 4.22 9.45 2.25
C SER A 146 4.55 10.93 1.96
N ARG A 147 5.70 11.20 1.37
CA ARG A 147 6.07 12.53 0.84
C ARG A 147 5.11 13.04 -0.26
N SER A 148 4.16 12.22 -0.67
CA SER A 148 3.26 12.48 -1.80
C SER A 148 2.02 13.32 -1.46
N GLY A 149 1.72 13.57 -0.18
CA GLY A 149 0.53 14.31 0.23
C GLY A 149 -0.81 13.60 -0.05
N LEU A 150 -0.79 12.37 -0.55
CA LEU A 150 -1.97 11.57 -0.90
C LEU A 150 -2.59 10.92 0.34
N SER A 151 -3.92 10.77 0.32
CA SER A 151 -4.70 10.29 1.46
C SER A 151 -4.73 8.77 1.60
N ASP A 152 -4.76 8.04 0.47
CA ASP A 152 -4.78 6.57 0.42
C ASP A 152 -3.83 6.04 -0.65
N THR A 153 -2.60 5.74 -0.26
CA THR A 153 -1.57 5.24 -1.16
C THR A 153 -1.67 3.73 -1.45
N GLU A 154 -2.58 3.03 -0.77
CA GLU A 154 -2.72 1.57 -0.87
C GLU A 154 -3.96 1.14 -1.66
N CYS A 155 -4.81 2.08 -2.07
CA CYS A 155 -5.98 1.75 -2.89
C CYS A 155 -5.55 1.13 -4.22
N GLY A 156 -6.09 -0.06 -4.55
CA GLY A 156 -5.82 -0.79 -5.80
C GLY A 156 -6.55 -0.19 -7.01
N PHE A 157 -7.59 0.63 -6.78
CA PHE A 157 -8.40 1.22 -7.83
C PHE A 157 -7.73 2.47 -8.41
N ARG A 158 -7.16 2.35 -9.61
CA ARG A 158 -6.33 3.38 -10.25
C ARG A 158 -6.55 3.44 -11.74
N ALA A 159 -6.42 4.64 -12.32
CA ALA A 159 -6.36 4.78 -13.77
C ALA A 159 -5.05 5.41 -14.22
N PHE A 160 -4.54 4.96 -15.34
CA PHE A 160 -3.28 5.38 -15.95
C PHE A 160 -3.53 5.90 -17.35
N SER A 161 -3.01 7.07 -17.70
CA SER A 161 -2.95 7.55 -19.06
C SER A 161 -2.00 6.69 -19.89
N ARG A 162 -2.12 6.75 -21.23
CA ARG A 162 -1.17 6.12 -22.14
C ARG A 162 0.28 6.52 -21.82
N LYS A 163 0.52 7.80 -21.56
CA LYS A 163 1.83 8.30 -21.16
C LYS A 163 2.33 7.62 -19.89
N ALA A 164 1.48 7.46 -18.87
CA ALA A 164 1.86 6.79 -17.63
C ALA A 164 2.19 5.31 -17.87
N ILE A 165 1.38 4.60 -18.68
CA ILE A 165 1.63 3.21 -19.05
C ILE A 165 3.02 3.06 -19.71
N GLU A 166 3.39 3.96 -20.61
CA GLU A 166 4.65 3.90 -21.36
C GLU A 166 5.88 4.11 -20.47
N VAL A 167 5.83 5.11 -19.57
CA VAL A 167 7.03 5.56 -18.83
C VAL A 167 7.22 4.89 -17.47
N LEU A 168 6.17 4.26 -16.92
CA LEU A 168 6.28 3.61 -15.61
C LEU A 168 7.06 2.30 -15.69
N GLU A 169 8.03 2.16 -14.80
CA GLU A 169 8.86 0.98 -14.60
C GLU A 169 8.78 0.56 -13.15
N LEU A 170 7.99 -0.46 -12.86
CA LEU A 170 7.80 -0.99 -11.52
C LEU A 170 8.62 -2.25 -11.31
N ARG A 171 9.20 -2.41 -10.11
CA ARG A 171 10.13 -3.50 -9.76
C ARG A 171 9.70 -4.29 -8.53
N GLU A 172 8.87 -3.69 -7.68
CA GLU A 172 8.39 -4.33 -6.47
C GLU A 172 7.47 -5.52 -6.79
N LYS A 173 7.71 -6.66 -6.15
CA LYS A 173 6.94 -7.89 -6.35
C LYS A 173 5.79 -8.05 -5.36
N GLY A 174 5.82 -7.33 -4.24
CA GLY A 174 4.83 -7.40 -3.17
C GLY A 174 3.83 -6.24 -3.19
N MET A 175 3.13 -6.07 -2.08
CA MET A 175 2.13 -4.99 -1.88
C MET A 175 2.73 -3.57 -1.95
N ALA A 176 4.05 -3.44 -1.74
CA ALA A 176 4.74 -2.15 -1.84
C ALA A 176 4.70 -1.52 -3.25
N ILE A 177 4.32 -2.28 -4.28
CA ILE A 177 4.14 -1.79 -5.66
C ILE A 177 3.14 -0.63 -5.72
N SER A 178 2.16 -0.60 -4.84
CA SER A 178 1.17 0.49 -4.76
C SER A 178 1.84 1.83 -4.41
N ALA A 179 2.75 1.83 -3.45
CA ALA A 179 3.53 3.02 -3.08
C ALA A 179 4.63 3.32 -4.10
N GLU A 180 5.25 2.30 -4.70
CA GLU A 180 6.23 2.46 -5.77
C GLU A 180 5.61 3.16 -6.98
N THR A 181 4.41 2.76 -7.40
CA THR A 181 3.69 3.38 -8.53
C THR A 181 3.58 4.90 -8.36
N ILE A 182 3.17 5.37 -7.18
CA ILE A 182 3.02 6.79 -6.88
C ILE A 182 4.38 7.49 -6.88
N SER A 183 5.37 6.86 -6.23
CA SER A 183 6.73 7.40 -6.13
C SER A 183 7.40 7.52 -7.49
N GLU A 184 7.22 6.52 -8.34
CA GLU A 184 7.77 6.49 -9.69
C GLU A 184 7.06 7.50 -10.60
N ALA A 185 5.72 7.60 -10.52
CA ALA A 185 4.94 8.59 -11.23
C ALA A 185 5.39 10.02 -10.88
N ALA A 186 5.56 10.32 -9.59
CA ALA A 186 6.07 11.61 -9.14
C ALA A 186 7.50 11.87 -9.63
N ARG A 187 8.39 10.86 -9.62
CA ARG A 187 9.76 10.96 -10.13
C ARG A 187 9.82 11.25 -11.62
N LYS A 188 8.89 10.69 -12.40
CA LYS A 188 8.75 10.91 -13.85
C LYS A 188 8.01 12.21 -14.20
N GLY A 189 7.59 13.01 -13.20
CA GLY A 189 6.86 14.26 -13.43
C GLY A 189 5.44 14.07 -13.97
N LEU A 190 4.81 12.92 -13.67
CA LEU A 190 3.43 12.66 -14.06
C LEU A 190 2.46 13.44 -13.17
N SER A 191 1.36 13.92 -13.76
CA SER A 191 0.27 14.57 -13.02
C SER A 191 -0.56 13.52 -12.29
N ILE A 192 -0.62 13.61 -10.94
CA ILE A 192 -1.33 12.67 -10.07
C ILE A 192 -2.52 13.37 -9.44
N ILE A 193 -3.69 12.71 -9.42
CA ILE A 193 -4.90 13.21 -8.75
C ILE A 193 -5.52 12.10 -7.90
N GLU A 194 -6.13 12.48 -6.76
CA GLU A 194 -6.98 11.60 -5.97
C GLU A 194 -8.44 11.73 -6.40
N VAL A 195 -9.12 10.60 -6.53
CA VAL A 195 -10.53 10.51 -6.89
C VAL A 195 -11.27 9.79 -5.76
N PRO A 196 -12.35 10.36 -5.19
CA PRO A 196 -13.11 9.68 -4.16
C PRO A 196 -13.81 8.47 -4.74
N VAL A 197 -13.62 7.30 -4.10
CA VAL A 197 -14.24 6.04 -4.48
C VAL A 197 -14.90 5.39 -3.26
N SER A 198 -15.94 4.60 -3.52
CA SER A 198 -16.64 3.82 -2.51
C SER A 198 -15.81 2.61 -2.10
N ALA A 199 -15.98 2.15 -0.86
CA ALA A 199 -15.50 0.85 -0.42
C ALA A 199 -16.72 -0.02 -0.09
N ILE A 200 -16.92 -1.07 -0.88
CA ILE A 200 -17.99 -2.04 -0.65
C ILE A 200 -17.46 -3.10 0.32
N TYR A 201 -18.04 -3.18 1.50
CA TYR A 201 -17.72 -4.25 2.43
C TYR A 201 -18.58 -5.47 2.09
N THR A 202 -18.02 -6.42 1.34
CA THR A 202 -18.68 -7.72 1.12
C THR A 202 -18.76 -8.46 2.44
N GLY A 203 -19.96 -8.95 2.80
CA GLY A 203 -20.23 -9.58 4.11
C GLY A 203 -19.42 -10.85 4.43
N ASP A 204 -18.65 -11.35 3.47
CA ASP A 204 -17.70 -12.45 3.62
C ASP A 204 -16.27 -11.97 3.90
N GLY A 205 -16.08 -10.67 4.09
CA GLY A 205 -14.81 -10.09 4.48
C GLY A 205 -14.29 -10.73 5.76
N SER A 206 -13.48 -11.76 5.59
CA SER A 206 -12.75 -12.56 6.57
C SER A 206 -13.49 -12.81 7.88
N THR A 207 -14.00 -14.03 8.06
CA THR A 207 -14.36 -14.65 9.36
C THR A 207 -13.18 -14.72 10.34
N LEU A 208 -12.12 -13.97 10.07
CA LEU A 208 -10.96 -13.83 10.95
C LEU A 208 -11.35 -12.95 12.13
N ASN A 209 -11.23 -13.53 13.30
CA ASN A 209 -11.38 -12.89 14.61
C ASN A 209 -10.86 -11.44 14.53
N PRO A 210 -11.68 -10.39 14.83
CA PRO A 210 -11.30 -8.98 14.68
C PRO A 210 -9.98 -8.61 15.35
N VAL A 211 -9.65 -9.29 16.46
CA VAL A 211 -8.38 -9.16 17.17
C VAL A 211 -7.21 -9.67 16.32
N ARG A 212 -7.37 -10.83 15.67
CA ARG A 212 -6.31 -11.43 14.83
C ARG A 212 -6.05 -10.62 13.57
N HIS A 213 -7.10 -10.04 13.00
CA HIS A 213 -6.98 -9.14 11.83
C HIS A 213 -6.32 -7.81 12.24
N GLY A 214 -6.74 -7.21 13.36
CA GLY A 214 -6.12 -6.00 13.90
C GLY A 214 -4.64 -6.18 14.24
N VAL A 215 -4.25 -7.32 14.83
CA VAL A 215 -2.85 -7.66 15.09
C VAL A 215 -2.07 -7.84 13.78
N GLY A 216 -2.67 -8.46 12.76
CA GLY A 216 -2.04 -8.62 11.44
C GLY A 216 -1.77 -7.27 10.75
N VAL A 217 -2.73 -6.35 10.78
CA VAL A 217 -2.57 -4.99 10.23
C VAL A 217 -1.52 -4.21 11.03
N LEU A 218 -1.60 -4.26 12.37
CA LEU A 218 -0.62 -3.60 13.23
C LEU A 218 0.80 -4.12 12.96
N ASN A 219 0.97 -5.44 12.85
CA ASN A 219 2.26 -6.04 12.55
C ASN A 219 2.81 -5.58 11.19
N ARG A 220 1.99 -5.52 10.14
CA ARG A 220 2.40 -4.99 8.82
C ARG A 220 2.84 -3.54 8.90
N VAL A 221 2.10 -2.71 9.64
CA VAL A 221 2.45 -1.30 9.83
C VAL A 221 3.76 -1.16 10.60
N LEU A 222 3.96 -1.93 11.67
CA LEU A 222 5.19 -1.93 12.46
C LEU A 222 6.39 -2.38 11.60
N VAL A 223 6.24 -3.43 10.81
CA VAL A 223 7.28 -3.89 9.86
C VAL A 223 7.58 -2.80 8.84
N MET A 224 6.57 -2.20 8.22
CA MET A 224 6.76 -1.14 7.24
C MET A 224 7.47 0.09 7.83
N ILE A 225 7.14 0.49 9.07
CA ILE A 225 7.80 1.62 9.75
C ILE A 225 9.24 1.24 10.09
N SER A 226 9.49 0.02 10.58
CA SER A 226 10.84 -0.44 10.93
C SER A 226 11.76 -0.52 9.70
N GLU A 227 11.24 -0.86 8.53
CA GLU A 227 11.99 -0.92 7.27
C GLU A 227 12.25 0.46 6.66
N ARG A 228 11.22 1.33 6.65
CA ARG A 228 11.32 2.65 5.98
C ARG A 228 11.96 3.74 6.82
N ARG A 229 11.74 3.73 8.14
CA ARG A 229 12.28 4.71 9.11
C ARG A 229 12.70 4.05 10.42
N PRO A 230 13.74 3.21 10.39
CA PRO A 230 14.17 2.44 11.55
C PRO A 230 14.52 3.34 12.76
N LEU A 231 15.11 4.51 12.51
CA LEU A 231 15.44 5.44 13.58
C LEU A 231 14.21 5.97 14.32
N LEU A 232 13.09 6.23 13.63
CA LEU A 232 11.86 6.66 14.30
C LEU A 232 11.24 5.51 15.10
N PHE A 233 11.20 4.32 14.54
CA PHE A 233 10.63 3.15 15.21
C PHE A 233 11.40 2.77 16.47
N PHE A 234 12.68 2.46 16.31
CA PHE A 234 13.53 2.04 17.41
C PHE A 234 13.88 3.18 18.37
N GLY A 235 13.94 4.42 17.86
CA GLY A 235 14.19 5.60 18.67
C GLY A 235 13.04 5.93 19.60
N LEU A 236 11.78 5.91 19.13
CA LEU A 236 10.60 6.13 19.99
C LEU A 236 10.42 5.00 20.99
N LEU A 237 10.58 3.75 20.56
CA LEU A 237 10.48 2.60 21.45
C LEU A 237 11.57 2.65 22.53
N GLY A 238 12.81 2.91 22.12
CA GLY A 238 13.95 3.01 23.04
C GLY A 238 13.84 4.17 24.03
N SER A 239 13.41 5.36 23.58
CA SER A 239 13.20 6.50 24.46
C SER A 239 12.09 6.23 25.49
N GLY A 240 11.03 5.50 25.12
CA GLY A 240 9.99 5.06 26.05
C GLY A 240 10.55 4.17 27.15
N PHE A 241 11.35 3.16 26.80
CA PHE A 241 12.00 2.29 27.79
C PHE A 241 12.99 3.05 28.71
N ILE A 242 13.78 3.96 28.14
CA ILE A 242 14.70 4.81 28.94
C ILE A 242 13.90 5.65 29.93
N THR A 243 12.81 6.30 29.48
CA THR A 243 11.98 7.14 30.36
C THR A 243 11.36 6.33 31.48
N LEU A 244 10.79 5.16 31.20
CA LEU A 244 10.25 4.25 32.21
C LEU A 244 11.32 3.78 33.19
N GLY A 245 12.50 3.45 32.69
CA GLY A 245 13.64 3.06 33.51
C GLY A 245 14.11 4.20 34.45
N ILE A 246 14.19 5.43 33.93
CA ILE A 246 14.54 6.60 34.74
C ILE A 246 13.50 6.83 35.85
N VAL A 247 12.21 6.78 35.50
CA VAL A 247 11.11 6.94 36.48
C VAL A 247 11.21 5.86 37.57
N ALA A 248 11.41 4.60 37.22
CA ALA A 248 11.60 3.50 38.18
C ALA A 248 12.84 3.73 39.05
N GLY A 249 13.94 4.19 38.48
CA GLY A 249 15.17 4.51 39.22
C GLY A 249 14.98 5.64 40.23
N VAL A 250 14.29 6.71 39.84
CA VAL A 250 13.95 7.81 40.76
C VAL A 250 13.06 7.31 41.91
N MET A 251 12.09 6.42 41.62
CA MET A 251 11.26 5.80 42.65
C MET A 251 12.11 4.99 43.65
N VAL A 252 13.03 4.18 43.17
CA VAL A 252 13.94 3.40 44.01
C VAL A 252 14.74 4.32 44.95
N VAL A 253 15.32 5.40 44.43
CA VAL A 253 16.07 6.38 45.20
C VAL A 253 15.19 7.05 46.26
N ARG A 254 13.97 7.47 45.94
CA ARG A 254 13.02 8.06 46.88
C ARG A 254 12.66 7.10 48.01
N ILE A 255 12.37 5.84 47.70
CA ILE A 255 12.03 4.81 48.67
C ILE A 255 13.25 4.53 49.59
N LEU A 256 14.46 4.46 49.04
CA LEU A 256 15.67 4.26 49.80
C LEU A 256 15.87 5.36 50.86
N PHE A 257 15.67 6.63 50.48
CA PHE A 257 15.79 7.74 51.41
C PHE A 257 14.68 7.76 52.48
N ALA A 258 13.46 7.32 52.14
CA ALA A 258 12.34 7.31 53.06
C ALA A 258 12.33 6.12 54.01
N SER A 259 12.68 4.93 53.55
CA SER A 259 12.57 3.68 54.33
C SER A 259 13.89 3.06 54.71
N GLN A 260 15.04 3.59 54.24
CA GLN A 260 16.39 3.03 54.40
C GLN A 260 16.52 1.58 53.88
N VAL A 261 15.55 1.13 53.03
CA VAL A 261 15.52 -0.21 52.44
C VAL A 261 15.71 -0.10 50.92
N LEU A 262 16.71 -0.79 50.41
CA LEU A 262 16.95 -0.85 48.97
C LEU A 262 16.09 -1.94 48.31
N HIS A 263 15.17 -1.54 47.45
CA HIS A 263 14.38 -2.47 46.63
C HIS A 263 15.17 -2.95 45.41
N VAL A 264 16.04 -3.96 45.64
CA VAL A 264 16.99 -4.48 44.62
C VAL A 264 16.28 -4.91 43.34
N GLY A 265 15.12 -5.57 43.41
CA GLY A 265 14.37 -6.00 42.24
C GLY A 265 13.93 -4.83 41.34
N THR A 266 13.45 -3.73 41.94
CA THR A 266 13.05 -2.53 41.17
C THR A 266 14.25 -1.79 40.61
N ALA A 267 15.39 -1.78 41.33
CA ALA A 267 16.64 -1.20 40.86
C ALA A 267 17.17 -1.96 39.61
N LEU A 268 17.18 -3.30 39.67
CA LEU A 268 17.57 -4.14 38.54
C LEU A 268 16.61 -3.96 37.32
N LEU A 269 15.31 -3.85 37.58
CA LEU A 269 14.33 -3.59 36.51
C LEU A 269 14.57 -2.23 35.85
N SER A 270 14.85 -1.19 36.65
CA SER A 270 15.21 0.14 36.14
C SER A 270 16.43 0.08 35.21
N MET A 271 17.50 -0.59 35.68
CA MET A 271 18.72 -0.75 34.88
C MET A 271 18.50 -1.53 33.60
N LEU A 272 17.70 -2.62 33.65
CA LEU A 272 17.34 -3.43 32.49
C LEU A 272 16.57 -2.61 31.46
N LEU A 273 15.56 -1.83 31.87
CA LEU A 273 14.78 -0.97 30.98
C LEU A 273 15.65 0.08 30.29
N ILE A 274 16.56 0.73 31.02
CA ILE A 274 17.49 1.72 30.44
C ILE A 274 18.39 1.03 29.40
N THR A 275 18.95 -0.14 29.73
CA THR A 275 19.84 -0.88 28.83
C THR A 275 19.12 -1.31 27.54
N ILE A 276 17.90 -1.88 27.64
CA ILE A 276 17.09 -2.25 26.50
C ILE A 276 16.78 -1.02 25.65
N GLY A 277 16.42 0.10 26.29
CA GLY A 277 16.13 1.35 25.61
C GLY A 277 17.33 1.89 24.83
N MET A 278 18.52 1.90 25.44
CA MET A 278 19.76 2.30 24.76
C MET A 278 20.09 1.40 23.58
N LEU A 279 20.01 0.08 23.74
CA LEU A 279 20.24 -0.88 22.65
C LEU A 279 19.24 -0.67 21.49
N SER A 280 17.98 -0.39 21.81
CA SER A 280 16.97 -0.08 20.80
C SER A 280 17.33 1.18 20.00
N VAL A 281 17.71 2.28 20.65
CA VAL A 281 18.15 3.52 19.98
C VAL A 281 19.36 3.26 19.10
N PHE A 282 20.39 2.55 19.58
CA PHE A 282 21.56 2.20 18.80
C PHE A 282 21.21 1.38 17.57
N THR A 283 20.34 0.39 17.71
CA THR A 283 19.83 -0.40 16.57
C THR A 283 19.16 0.49 15.54
N GLY A 284 18.33 1.44 15.98
CA GLY A 284 17.69 2.41 15.09
C GLY A 284 18.68 3.28 14.31
N VAL A 285 19.74 3.74 14.97
CA VAL A 285 20.81 4.53 14.32
C VAL A 285 21.55 3.69 13.27
N ILE A 286 21.97 2.49 13.64
CA ILE A 286 22.71 1.58 12.73
C ILE A 286 21.87 1.27 11.49
N LEU A 287 20.62 0.85 11.68
CA LEU A 287 19.72 0.52 10.58
C LEU A 287 19.44 1.74 9.69
N ASN A 288 19.30 2.92 10.28
CA ASN A 288 19.07 4.15 9.50
C ASN A 288 20.26 4.50 8.60
N VAL A 289 21.50 4.33 9.12
CA VAL A 289 22.72 4.52 8.33
C VAL A 289 22.82 3.49 7.21
N LEU A 290 22.50 2.22 7.50
CA LEU A 290 22.52 1.13 6.53
C LEU A 290 21.53 1.36 5.38
N VAL A 291 20.27 1.70 5.70
CA VAL A 291 19.24 2.02 4.72
C VAL A 291 19.65 3.22 3.84
N ARG A 292 20.28 4.22 4.44
CA ARG A 292 20.79 5.39 3.71
C ARG A 292 21.91 4.99 2.74
N ARG A 293 22.87 4.18 3.18
CA ARG A 293 23.99 3.71 2.35
C ARG A 293 23.54 2.82 1.20
N ILE A 294 22.58 1.93 1.43
CA ILE A 294 21.99 1.11 0.36
C ILE A 294 21.35 1.98 -0.70
N LYS A 295 20.57 3.02 -0.30
CA LYS A 295 19.97 3.97 -1.24
C LYS A 295 21.00 4.77 -2.03
N GLU A 296 22.09 5.21 -1.38
CA GLU A 296 23.18 5.93 -2.04
C GLU A 296 23.91 5.03 -3.06
N ALA A 297 24.16 3.77 -2.71
CA ALA A 297 24.79 2.78 -3.61
C ALA A 297 23.89 2.44 -4.81
N ASP A 298 22.58 2.30 -4.62
CA ASP A 298 21.62 2.04 -5.70
C ASP A 298 21.53 3.25 -6.68
N LEU A 299 21.64 4.46 -6.17
CA LEU A 299 21.71 5.68 -6.99
C LEU A 299 23.03 5.77 -7.74
N ALA A 300 24.16 5.43 -7.13
CA ALA A 300 25.48 5.45 -7.76
C ALA A 300 25.60 4.37 -8.85
N GLY A 301 25.07 3.16 -8.63
CA GLY A 301 25.04 2.09 -9.63
C GLY A 301 24.21 2.44 -10.88
N LYS A 302 23.21 3.32 -10.74
CA LYS A 302 22.39 3.83 -11.86
C LYS A 302 23.04 4.98 -12.63
N ALA A 303 24.12 5.59 -12.09
CA ALA A 303 24.81 6.73 -12.70
C ALA A 303 25.99 6.34 -13.63
N THR A 304 26.34 5.05 -13.70
CA THR A 304 27.35 4.54 -14.65
C THR A 304 26.64 4.09 -15.93
N PRO A 305 26.73 4.86 -17.05
CA PRO A 305 26.30 4.33 -18.34
C PRO A 305 27.25 3.20 -18.74
N GLU A 306 26.70 2.03 -19.09
CA GLU A 306 27.45 0.99 -19.81
C GLU A 306 28.13 1.63 -21.02
N LYS A 307 29.45 1.73 -20.92
CA LYS A 307 30.31 1.97 -22.08
C LYS A 307 30.55 0.60 -22.73
N THR A 308 29.81 0.31 -23.76
CA THR A 308 30.27 -0.46 -24.91
C THR A 308 29.42 -0.11 -26.11
#